data_a23a7bca8a691833ebfaf0df230af38c
#
_entry.id   a23a7bca8a691833ebfaf0df230af38c
#
_cell.length_a   1.000
_cell.length_b   1.000
_cell.length_c   1.000
_cell.angle_alpha   90.00
_cell.angle_beta   90.00
_cell.angle_gamma   90.00
#
_symmetry.space_group_name_H-M   'P 1'
#
loop_
_entity.id
_entity.type
_entity.pdbx_description
1 polymer ?
#
loop_
_entity_poly.entity_id
_entity_poly.type
_entity_poly.pdbx_seq_one_letter_code
_entity_poly.pdbx_strand_id
1 'polypeptide(L)'
;MQILRESCAKNGPLCVGLDTDPSYLPPEVLGLYKSPAEAVLAYNRGIIEKLGDKAGCCKVQIAYYEAMGLSGLQTYVETLKLLKEHKIPCISDVKRGDIADTAKAYARAHFSGDLETDIITVNPYMGFDTLKPFTEWCTPEKGGKGIFVLLRTSNPGMQDLENQSLSSGGVLLDRVGAELNRIASEMKPLYDKDCCSPVGAVVGCTEEANAQALRKAYPDVFFLIPGYGAQGGQARIAATLLGEAGGTVNSSRGILCAWKKDSSLEEKRAKNALTLDDVVQSALRAADAAKKDLLGAKAEIGL
;
A
#
# COMPACT_ATOMS: atom_id res chain seq x y z
N MET A 1 8.54 9.35 -1.32
CA MET A 1 7.77 9.08 -2.58
C MET A 1 8.68 8.83 -3.78
N GLN A 2 9.76 9.55 -3.96
CA GLN A 2 10.68 9.36 -5.11
C GLN A 2 11.18 7.91 -5.22
N ILE A 3 11.71 7.32 -4.15
CA ILE A 3 12.19 5.93 -4.14
C ILE A 3 11.10 4.92 -4.53
N LEU A 4 9.84 5.19 -4.17
CA LEU A 4 8.71 4.36 -4.56
C LEU A 4 8.45 4.47 -6.06
N ARG A 5 8.43 5.68 -6.61
CA ARG A 5 8.24 5.93 -8.04
C ARG A 5 9.33 5.25 -8.87
N GLU A 6 10.60 5.43 -8.50
CA GLU A 6 11.74 4.80 -9.16
C GLU A 6 11.65 3.27 -9.12
N SER A 7 11.29 2.71 -7.96
CA SER A 7 11.11 1.27 -7.81
C SER A 7 9.93 0.75 -8.64
N CYS A 8 8.80 1.46 -8.67
CA CYS A 8 7.66 1.09 -9.51
C CYS A 8 7.97 1.19 -11.01
N ALA A 9 8.75 2.18 -11.42
CA ALA A 9 9.21 2.30 -12.80
C ALA A 9 10.10 1.14 -13.23
N LYS A 10 10.97 0.67 -12.33
CA LYS A 10 11.90 -0.45 -12.57
C LYS A 10 11.22 -1.81 -12.46
N ASN A 11 10.45 -2.04 -11.41
CA ASN A 11 9.96 -3.35 -10.99
C ASN A 11 8.46 -3.55 -11.25
N GLY A 12 7.77 -2.54 -11.83
CA GLY A 12 6.32 -2.56 -12.09
C GLY A 12 5.50 -2.00 -10.93
N PRO A 13 4.21 -1.72 -11.17
CA PRO A 13 3.35 -0.98 -10.23
C PRO A 13 2.78 -1.84 -9.09
N LEU A 14 3.08 -3.13 -9.03
CA LEU A 14 2.55 -4.00 -7.98
C LEU A 14 3.09 -3.61 -6.61
N CYS A 15 2.19 -3.52 -5.63
CA CYS A 15 2.47 -3.46 -4.20
C CYS A 15 2.05 -4.77 -3.55
N VAL A 16 2.96 -5.49 -2.93
CA VAL A 16 2.63 -6.67 -2.13
C VAL A 16 2.17 -6.24 -0.74
N GLY A 17 0.89 -6.46 -0.45
CA GLY A 17 0.34 -6.16 0.88
C GLY A 17 0.68 -7.27 1.87
N LEU A 18 1.44 -6.95 2.90
CA LEU A 18 1.75 -7.81 4.03
C LEU A 18 0.73 -7.58 5.18
N ASP A 19 -0.54 -7.69 4.81
CA ASP A 19 -1.68 -7.63 5.75
C ASP A 19 -1.89 -9.04 6.32
N THR A 20 -0.82 -9.62 6.91
CA THR A 20 -0.71 -11.05 7.16
C THR A 20 -1.44 -11.45 8.43
N ASP A 21 -2.64 -12.02 8.25
CA ASP A 21 -3.36 -12.68 9.32
C ASP A 21 -2.83 -14.11 9.52
N PRO A 22 -2.67 -14.60 10.77
CA PRO A 22 -2.25 -15.98 11.01
C PRO A 22 -3.10 -17.03 10.29
N SER A 23 -4.40 -16.78 10.10
CA SER A 23 -5.32 -17.68 9.37
C SER A 23 -5.05 -17.79 7.85
N TYR A 24 -4.14 -16.98 7.33
CA TYR A 24 -3.70 -17.09 5.95
C TYR A 24 -2.66 -18.18 5.75
N LEU A 25 -2.05 -18.66 6.83
CA LEU A 25 -1.12 -19.78 6.81
C LEU A 25 -1.86 -21.11 6.95
N PRO A 26 -1.38 -22.19 6.30
CA PRO A 26 -1.90 -23.54 6.56
C PRO A 26 -1.67 -23.93 8.04
N PRO A 27 -2.61 -24.67 8.66
CA PRO A 27 -2.49 -25.10 10.06
C PRO A 27 -1.19 -25.86 10.34
N GLU A 28 -0.76 -26.72 9.42
CA GLU A 28 0.48 -27.50 9.54
C GLU A 28 1.74 -26.62 9.51
N VAL A 29 1.71 -25.49 8.78
CA VAL A 29 2.82 -24.51 8.78
C VAL A 29 2.76 -23.67 10.06
N LEU A 30 1.57 -23.20 10.44
CA LEU A 30 1.38 -22.42 11.66
C LEU A 30 1.85 -23.18 12.91
N GLY A 31 1.56 -24.47 12.98
CA GLY A 31 1.94 -25.36 14.09
C GLY A 31 3.44 -25.60 14.26
N LEU A 32 4.29 -25.20 13.31
CA LEU A 32 5.75 -25.32 13.42
C LEU A 32 6.38 -24.24 14.32
N TYR A 33 5.64 -23.20 14.65
CA TYR A 33 6.13 -22.03 15.38
C TYR A 33 5.54 -21.97 16.79
N LYS A 34 6.27 -21.34 17.70
CA LYS A 34 5.86 -21.18 19.11
C LYS A 34 4.66 -20.23 19.27
N SER A 35 4.49 -19.32 18.31
CA SER A 35 3.37 -18.36 18.32
C SER A 35 2.92 -18.01 16.89
N PRO A 36 1.66 -17.55 16.73
CA PRO A 36 1.19 -17.04 15.45
C PRO A 36 2.06 -15.88 14.90
N ALA A 37 2.55 -15.02 15.79
CA ALA A 37 3.41 -13.89 15.43
C ALA A 37 4.75 -14.34 14.83
N GLU A 38 5.37 -15.39 15.39
CA GLU A 38 6.60 -15.99 14.83
C GLU A 38 6.35 -16.60 13.43
N ALA A 39 5.22 -17.28 13.24
CA ALA A 39 4.85 -17.86 11.95
C ALA A 39 4.63 -16.76 10.89
N VAL A 40 3.94 -15.67 11.25
CA VAL A 40 3.73 -14.51 10.39
C VAL A 40 5.08 -13.87 10.02
N LEU A 41 5.99 -13.69 10.98
CA LEU A 41 7.33 -13.15 10.70
C LEU A 41 8.10 -14.04 9.74
N ALA A 42 8.09 -15.36 9.94
CA ALA A 42 8.78 -16.29 9.06
C ALA A 42 8.21 -16.26 7.63
N TYR A 43 6.90 -16.15 7.49
CA TYR A 43 6.23 -16.02 6.20
C TYR A 43 6.58 -14.71 5.49
N ASN A 44 6.45 -13.57 6.19
CA ASN A 44 6.83 -12.27 5.67
C ASN A 44 8.30 -12.24 5.23
N ARG A 45 9.20 -12.77 6.06
CA ARG A 45 10.63 -12.91 5.75
C ARG A 45 10.85 -13.71 4.48
N GLY A 46 10.21 -14.88 4.35
CA GLY A 46 10.34 -15.73 3.17
C GLY A 46 9.89 -15.03 1.87
N ILE A 47 8.83 -14.21 1.94
CA ILE A 47 8.38 -13.40 0.81
C ILE A 47 9.40 -12.29 0.52
N ILE A 48 9.79 -11.49 1.53
CA ILE A 48 10.67 -10.32 1.36
C ILE A 48 12.02 -10.72 0.77
N GLU A 49 12.67 -11.76 1.32
CA GLU A 49 13.97 -12.25 0.87
C GLU A 49 13.98 -12.74 -0.58
N LYS A 50 12.83 -13.22 -1.08
CA LYS A 50 12.70 -13.82 -2.43
C LYS A 50 11.89 -12.96 -3.39
N LEU A 51 11.44 -11.77 -2.97
CA LEU A 51 10.56 -10.90 -3.78
C LEU A 51 11.25 -10.44 -5.07
N GLY A 52 12.50 -10.02 -4.98
CA GLY A 52 13.29 -9.57 -6.12
C GLY A 52 12.61 -8.40 -6.84
N ASP A 53 12.47 -8.53 -8.15
CA ASP A 53 11.85 -7.54 -9.04
C ASP A 53 10.34 -7.74 -9.25
N LYS A 54 9.69 -8.65 -8.50
CA LYS A 54 8.27 -9.00 -8.70
C LYS A 54 7.29 -7.93 -8.27
N ALA A 55 7.74 -6.96 -7.47
CA ALA A 55 6.91 -5.84 -7.02
C ALA A 55 7.73 -4.55 -6.88
N GLY A 56 7.06 -3.40 -7.03
CA GLY A 56 7.65 -2.09 -6.81
C GLY A 56 7.82 -1.75 -5.33
N CYS A 57 6.99 -2.30 -4.47
CA CYS A 57 7.02 -2.04 -3.02
C CYS A 57 6.25 -3.09 -2.22
N CYS A 58 6.34 -2.98 -0.89
CA CYS A 58 5.45 -3.65 0.03
C CYS A 58 4.64 -2.64 0.86
N LYS A 59 3.44 -3.06 1.27
CA LYS A 59 2.60 -2.32 2.21
C LYS A 59 2.33 -3.17 3.44
N VAL A 60 2.55 -2.62 4.63
CA VAL A 60 2.36 -3.32 5.91
C VAL A 60 1.19 -2.68 6.66
N GLN A 61 0.08 -3.42 6.82
CA GLN A 61 -1.11 -2.95 7.52
C GLN A 61 -0.98 -3.25 9.01
N ILE A 62 -0.79 -2.20 9.81
CA ILE A 62 -0.49 -2.34 11.25
C ILE A 62 -1.59 -3.07 12.03
N ALA A 63 -2.85 -2.96 11.63
CA ALA A 63 -3.99 -3.54 12.35
C ALA A 63 -3.88 -5.08 12.53
N TYR A 64 -3.31 -5.79 11.56
CA TYR A 64 -3.10 -7.24 11.65
C TYR A 64 -2.06 -7.61 12.71
N TYR A 65 -1.10 -6.74 12.92
CA TYR A 65 -0.03 -6.92 13.91
C TYR A 65 -0.50 -6.47 15.30
N GLU A 66 -1.23 -5.36 15.40
CA GLU A 66 -1.87 -4.92 16.65
C GLU A 66 -2.83 -5.99 17.18
N ALA A 67 -3.56 -6.68 16.31
CA ALA A 67 -4.47 -7.77 16.68
C ALA A 67 -3.75 -8.96 17.34
N MET A 68 -2.45 -9.13 17.11
CA MET A 68 -1.63 -10.16 17.77
C MET A 68 -0.96 -9.66 19.07
N GLY A 69 -1.27 -8.44 19.55
CA GLY A 69 -0.69 -7.84 20.76
C GLY A 69 0.78 -7.49 20.62
N LEU A 70 1.52 -7.48 21.72
CA LEU A 70 2.93 -7.05 21.75
C LEU A 70 3.84 -7.90 20.85
N SER A 71 3.62 -9.21 20.77
CA SER A 71 4.38 -10.07 19.86
C SER A 71 4.12 -9.73 18.39
N GLY A 72 2.89 -9.34 18.05
CA GLY A 72 2.54 -8.85 16.72
C GLY A 72 3.21 -7.52 16.42
N LEU A 73 3.23 -6.58 17.36
CA LEU A 73 3.95 -5.31 17.19
C LEU A 73 5.45 -5.53 17.00
N GLN A 74 6.05 -6.48 17.71
CA GLN A 74 7.45 -6.86 17.47
C GLN A 74 7.64 -7.42 16.06
N THR A 75 6.73 -8.28 15.59
CA THR A 75 6.73 -8.79 14.21
C THR A 75 6.57 -7.68 13.18
N TYR A 76 5.77 -6.64 13.46
CA TYR A 76 5.66 -5.46 12.61
C TYR A 76 7.01 -4.74 12.48
N VAL A 77 7.67 -4.45 13.61
CA VAL A 77 8.99 -3.81 13.63
C VAL A 77 10.02 -4.62 12.84
N GLU A 78 10.09 -5.93 13.07
CA GLU A 78 11.03 -6.81 12.35
C GLU A 78 10.70 -6.88 10.84
N THR A 79 9.43 -6.84 10.46
CA THR A 79 9.01 -6.77 9.03
C THR A 79 9.48 -5.47 8.38
N LEU A 80 9.36 -4.31 9.06
CA LEU A 80 9.87 -3.04 8.55
C LEU A 80 11.40 -3.05 8.38
N LYS A 81 12.13 -3.61 9.35
CA LYS A 81 13.60 -3.74 9.27
C LYS A 81 14.01 -4.61 8.09
N LEU A 82 13.37 -5.76 7.88
CA LEU A 82 13.62 -6.62 6.72
C LEU A 82 13.41 -5.89 5.39
N LEU A 83 12.33 -5.14 5.24
CA LEU A 83 12.08 -4.35 4.04
C LEU A 83 13.18 -3.31 3.79
N LYS A 84 13.63 -2.62 4.85
CA LYS A 84 14.73 -1.64 4.79
C LYS A 84 16.05 -2.30 4.40
N GLU A 85 16.40 -3.45 5.00
CA GLU A 85 17.61 -4.23 4.70
C GLU A 85 17.63 -4.68 3.23
N HIS A 86 16.50 -5.12 2.70
CA HIS A 86 16.35 -5.53 1.31
C HIS A 86 16.11 -4.36 0.32
N LYS A 87 16.12 -3.11 0.81
CA LYS A 87 15.90 -1.88 0.01
C LYS A 87 14.60 -1.91 -0.78
N ILE A 88 13.56 -2.52 -0.22
CA ILE A 88 12.22 -2.55 -0.78
C ILE A 88 11.43 -1.37 -0.19
N PRO A 89 10.95 -0.42 -1.01
CA PRO A 89 10.13 0.69 -0.52
C PRO A 89 8.95 0.20 0.31
N CYS A 90 8.76 0.79 1.49
CA CYS A 90 7.75 0.37 2.44
C CYS A 90 6.67 1.44 2.64
N ILE A 91 5.42 1.02 2.52
CA ILE A 91 4.24 1.81 2.90
C ILE A 91 3.67 1.22 4.19
N SER A 92 3.78 1.95 5.30
CA SER A 92 3.06 1.59 6.52
C SER A 92 1.62 2.10 6.45
N ASP A 93 0.68 1.16 6.34
CA ASP A 93 -0.74 1.48 6.29
C ASP A 93 -1.30 1.62 7.71
N VAL A 94 -1.19 2.83 8.26
CA VAL A 94 -1.47 3.15 9.66
C VAL A 94 -2.64 4.13 9.84
N LYS A 95 -3.07 4.78 8.76
CA LYS A 95 -4.19 5.74 8.69
C LYS A 95 -4.22 6.72 9.86
N ARG A 96 -3.05 7.32 10.18
CA ARG A 96 -2.94 8.28 11.28
C ARG A 96 -3.64 9.59 10.93
N GLY A 97 -4.15 10.25 11.96
CA GLY A 97 -4.76 11.56 11.87
C GLY A 97 -5.00 12.06 13.29
N ASP A 98 -4.44 13.24 13.61
CA ASP A 98 -4.60 13.90 14.91
C ASP A 98 -4.18 15.36 14.79
N ILE A 99 -4.42 16.16 15.81
CA ILE A 99 -4.14 17.59 15.83
C ILE A 99 -2.80 17.91 16.51
N ALA A 100 -2.21 19.03 16.14
CA ALA A 100 -1.10 19.69 16.82
C ALA A 100 0.04 18.75 17.25
N ASP A 101 0.39 18.69 18.53
CA ASP A 101 1.53 17.94 19.04
C ASP A 101 1.32 16.43 18.99
N THR A 102 0.07 15.95 19.04
CA THR A 102 -0.23 14.53 18.85
C THR A 102 0.07 14.10 17.43
N ALA A 103 -0.28 14.89 16.42
CA ALA A 103 0.09 14.62 15.03
C ALA A 103 1.61 14.61 14.83
N LYS A 104 2.37 15.52 15.49
CA LYS A 104 3.84 15.51 15.49
C LYS A 104 4.41 14.22 16.13
N ALA A 105 3.78 13.75 17.23
CA ALA A 105 4.18 12.51 17.88
C ALA A 105 4.00 11.30 16.96
N TYR A 106 2.85 11.20 16.25
CA TYR A 106 2.63 10.18 15.25
C TYR A 106 3.62 10.26 14.08
N ALA A 107 3.87 11.46 13.53
CA ALA A 107 4.83 11.65 12.45
C ALA A 107 6.23 11.17 12.87
N ARG A 108 6.70 11.57 14.07
CA ARG A 108 7.98 11.12 14.62
C ARG A 108 8.02 9.60 14.82
N ALA A 109 6.95 8.99 15.33
CA ALA A 109 6.89 7.55 15.57
C ALA A 109 7.11 6.73 14.29
N HIS A 110 6.52 7.18 13.15
CA HIS A 110 6.57 6.44 11.90
C HIS A 110 7.69 6.87 10.93
N PHE A 111 8.30 8.02 11.16
CA PHE A 111 9.39 8.51 10.30
C PHE A 111 10.77 8.46 10.95
N SER A 112 10.83 8.01 12.22
CA SER A 112 12.09 7.77 12.93
C SER A 112 11.94 6.66 13.97
N GLY A 113 13.03 6.13 14.47
CA GLY A 113 13.05 5.08 15.51
C GLY A 113 12.62 3.70 14.99
N ASP A 114 12.04 2.90 15.88
CA ASP A 114 11.76 1.47 15.61
C ASP A 114 10.65 1.24 14.55
N LEU A 115 9.72 2.20 14.41
CA LEU A 115 8.63 2.11 13.44
C LEU A 115 8.94 2.85 12.13
N GLU A 116 10.22 3.22 11.91
CA GLU A 116 10.62 4.00 10.74
C GLU A 116 10.26 3.29 9.44
N THR A 117 9.58 4.04 8.56
CA THR A 117 9.17 3.62 7.23
C THR A 117 9.40 4.75 6.22
N ASP A 118 9.26 4.45 4.93
CA ASP A 118 9.40 5.45 3.87
C ASP A 118 8.15 6.29 3.70
N ILE A 119 6.97 5.65 3.80
CA ILE A 119 5.68 6.27 3.48
C ILE A 119 4.63 5.77 4.46
N ILE A 120 3.70 6.64 4.85
CA ILE A 120 2.53 6.25 5.66
C ILE A 120 1.21 6.68 5.02
N THR A 121 0.13 6.04 5.44
CA THR A 121 -1.22 6.52 5.13
C THR A 121 -1.73 7.45 6.24
N VAL A 122 -2.43 8.52 5.84
CA VAL A 122 -2.99 9.53 6.77
C VAL A 122 -4.44 9.83 6.41
N ASN A 123 -5.22 10.22 7.44
CA ASN A 123 -6.63 10.54 7.31
C ASN A 123 -6.84 12.06 7.44
N PRO A 124 -7.45 12.73 6.45
CA PRO A 124 -7.63 14.19 6.45
C PRO A 124 -8.88 14.66 7.19
N TYR A 125 -9.68 13.77 7.78
CA TYR A 125 -11.00 14.08 8.33
C TYR A 125 -10.99 15.19 9.41
N MET A 126 -9.90 15.30 10.18
CA MET A 126 -9.76 16.31 11.25
C MET A 126 -9.34 17.69 10.72
N GLY A 127 -9.22 17.89 9.42
CA GLY A 127 -8.84 19.15 8.80
C GLY A 127 -7.45 19.10 8.15
N PHE A 128 -7.20 20.00 7.21
CA PHE A 128 -6.00 19.95 6.38
C PHE A 128 -4.73 20.44 7.08
N ASP A 129 -4.88 21.27 8.12
CA ASP A 129 -3.79 21.69 8.99
C ASP A 129 -3.15 20.49 9.72
N THR A 130 -3.92 19.41 9.93
CA THR A 130 -3.44 18.18 10.56
C THR A 130 -2.49 17.36 9.68
N LEU A 131 -2.42 17.63 8.38
CA LEU A 131 -1.47 17.03 7.46
C LEU A 131 -0.06 17.64 7.59
N LYS A 132 0.05 18.90 8.04
CA LYS A 132 1.31 19.63 8.11
C LYS A 132 2.39 18.92 8.92
N PRO A 133 2.14 18.38 10.13
CA PRO A 133 3.14 17.65 10.91
C PRO A 133 3.75 16.45 10.17
N PHE A 134 3.01 15.83 9.25
CA PHE A 134 3.50 14.73 8.43
C PHE A 134 4.25 15.22 7.19
N THR A 135 3.74 16.28 6.52
CA THR A 135 4.38 16.82 5.32
C THR A 135 5.72 17.51 5.61
N GLU A 136 5.96 17.98 6.84
CA GLU A 136 7.26 18.48 7.28
C GLU A 136 8.39 17.44 7.14
N TRP A 137 8.10 16.15 7.24
CA TRP A 137 9.04 15.05 7.03
C TRP A 137 9.23 14.70 5.55
N CYS A 138 8.36 15.22 4.70
CA CYS A 138 8.38 14.94 3.28
C CYS A 138 9.32 15.86 2.49
N THR A 139 10.11 16.71 3.13
CA THR A 139 11.14 17.52 2.47
C THR A 139 12.45 16.74 2.33
N PRO A 140 13.26 16.98 1.29
CA PRO A 140 14.55 16.30 1.12
C PRO A 140 15.47 16.44 2.34
N GLU A 141 15.49 17.61 3.00
CA GLU A 141 16.31 17.89 4.17
C GLU A 141 15.93 17.03 5.39
N LYS A 142 14.68 16.58 5.45
CA LYS A 142 14.17 15.72 6.54
C LYS A 142 14.00 14.25 6.13
N GLY A 143 14.68 13.83 5.07
CA GLY A 143 14.77 12.42 4.67
C GLY A 143 13.81 12.00 3.56
N GLY A 144 13.10 12.96 2.92
CA GLY A 144 12.30 12.69 1.73
C GLY A 144 11.17 11.68 1.93
N LYS A 145 10.58 11.63 3.13
CA LYS A 145 9.46 10.74 3.44
C LYS A 145 8.26 11.03 2.54
N GLY A 146 7.26 10.16 2.54
CA GLY A 146 6.03 10.35 1.77
C GLY A 146 4.79 10.07 2.60
N ILE A 147 3.66 10.63 2.16
CA ILE A 147 2.34 10.30 2.72
C ILE A 147 1.35 9.95 1.61
N PHE A 148 0.45 9.03 1.90
CA PHE A 148 -0.77 8.80 1.14
C PHE A 148 -1.98 9.26 1.96
N VAL A 149 -2.66 10.28 1.49
CA VAL A 149 -3.88 10.78 2.13
C VAL A 149 -5.09 10.00 1.61
N LEU A 150 -6.01 9.61 2.51
CA LEU A 150 -7.27 8.98 2.10
C LEU A 150 -8.09 9.97 1.28
N LEU A 151 -8.35 9.64 0.01
CA LEU A 151 -9.14 10.45 -0.90
C LEU A 151 -10.41 9.73 -1.34
N ARG A 152 -10.27 8.52 -1.90
CA ARG A 152 -11.37 7.66 -2.30
C ARG A 152 -11.18 6.28 -1.72
N THR A 153 -12.09 5.85 -0.86
CA THR A 153 -12.05 4.51 -0.29
C THR A 153 -12.91 3.54 -1.10
N SER A 154 -12.68 2.23 -0.96
CA SER A 154 -13.35 1.19 -1.76
C SER A 154 -14.56 0.56 -1.07
N ASN A 155 -14.83 0.92 0.19
CA ASN A 155 -15.96 0.38 0.95
C ASN A 155 -17.26 1.10 0.62
N PRO A 156 -18.44 0.46 0.74
CA PRO A 156 -19.73 1.09 0.46
C PRO A 156 -20.00 2.35 1.28
N GLY A 157 -19.53 2.40 2.53
CA GLY A 157 -19.70 3.55 3.43
C GLY A 157 -19.01 4.85 2.97
N MET A 158 -18.20 4.82 1.90
CA MET A 158 -17.68 6.04 1.28
C MET A 158 -18.80 6.99 0.81
N GLN A 159 -19.97 6.47 0.52
CA GLN A 159 -21.15 7.26 0.14
C GLN A 159 -21.64 8.18 1.29
N ASP A 160 -21.40 7.78 2.54
CA ASP A 160 -21.87 8.51 3.72
C ASP A 160 -21.10 9.81 3.94
N LEU A 161 -19.87 9.91 3.43
CA LEU A 161 -18.99 11.06 3.59
C LEU A 161 -18.46 11.60 2.26
N GLU A 162 -17.75 10.79 1.48
CA GLU A 162 -16.99 11.26 0.32
C GLU A 162 -17.88 11.88 -0.77
N ASN A 163 -19.09 11.35 -0.94
CA ASN A 163 -20.08 11.81 -1.92
C ASN A 163 -21.08 12.84 -1.36
N GLN A 164 -20.90 13.32 -0.12
CA GLN A 164 -21.79 14.33 0.43
C GLN A 164 -21.60 15.68 -0.29
N SER A 165 -22.73 16.26 -0.74
CA SER A 165 -22.76 17.54 -1.43
C SER A 165 -22.39 18.69 -0.49
N LEU A 166 -21.56 19.60 -0.98
CA LEU A 166 -21.17 20.79 -0.24
C LEU A 166 -22.02 21.98 -0.68
N SER A 167 -22.34 22.88 0.24
CA SER A 167 -23.03 24.13 -0.05
C SER A 167 -22.26 25.05 -1.01
N SER A 168 -20.93 24.90 -1.05
CA SER A 168 -20.04 25.58 -1.99
C SER A 168 -19.98 24.96 -3.40
N GLY A 169 -20.74 23.88 -3.63
CA GLY A 169 -20.70 23.07 -4.86
C GLY A 169 -19.69 21.91 -4.79
N GLY A 170 -19.93 20.87 -5.58
CA GLY A 170 -19.14 19.64 -5.56
C GLY A 170 -19.45 18.75 -4.36
N VAL A 171 -18.58 17.77 -4.12
CA VAL A 171 -18.70 16.81 -3.00
C VAL A 171 -17.46 16.89 -2.10
N LEU A 172 -17.54 16.26 -0.92
CA LEU A 172 -16.42 16.27 0.04
C LEU A 172 -15.11 15.73 -0.57
N LEU A 173 -15.19 14.70 -1.40
CA LEU A 173 -14.03 14.16 -2.14
C LEU A 173 -13.32 15.25 -2.97
N ASP A 174 -14.09 16.08 -3.68
CA ASP A 174 -13.53 17.18 -4.51
C ASP A 174 -12.79 18.19 -3.64
N ARG A 175 -13.31 18.48 -2.45
CA ARG A 175 -12.68 19.40 -1.50
C ARG A 175 -11.35 18.85 -0.98
N VAL A 176 -11.31 17.56 -0.63
CA VAL A 176 -10.08 16.90 -0.21
C VAL A 176 -9.07 16.85 -1.36
N GLY A 177 -9.51 16.44 -2.54
CA GLY A 177 -8.64 16.35 -3.71
C GLY A 177 -8.05 17.68 -4.16
N ALA A 178 -8.83 18.78 -4.11
CA ALA A 178 -8.34 20.11 -4.41
C ALA A 178 -7.21 20.53 -3.45
N GLU A 179 -7.35 20.22 -2.17
CA GLU A 179 -6.29 20.51 -1.19
C GLU A 179 -5.04 19.65 -1.42
N LEU A 180 -5.20 18.37 -1.78
CA LEU A 180 -4.07 17.51 -2.13
C LEU A 180 -3.32 18.03 -3.36
N ASN A 181 -4.04 18.47 -4.40
CA ASN A 181 -3.44 19.10 -5.57
C ASN A 181 -2.65 20.37 -5.17
N ARG A 182 -3.19 21.19 -4.28
CA ARG A 182 -2.51 22.39 -3.78
C ARG A 182 -1.20 22.04 -3.07
N ILE A 183 -1.25 21.13 -2.09
CA ILE A 183 -0.07 20.68 -1.33
C ILE A 183 0.95 20.02 -2.28
N ALA A 184 0.48 19.17 -3.19
CA ALA A 184 1.34 18.50 -4.16
C ALA A 184 2.07 19.50 -5.05
N SER A 185 1.37 20.54 -5.53
CA SER A 185 1.96 21.61 -6.35
C SER A 185 2.98 22.44 -5.58
N GLU A 186 2.75 22.72 -4.30
CA GLU A 186 3.69 23.45 -3.45
C GLU A 186 4.95 22.66 -3.13
N MET A 187 4.84 21.34 -2.99
CA MET A 187 5.95 20.48 -2.61
C MET A 187 6.75 19.94 -3.81
N LYS A 188 6.14 19.84 -5.00
CA LYS A 188 6.80 19.32 -6.21
C LYS A 188 8.11 20.06 -6.56
N PRO A 189 8.21 21.40 -6.43
CA PRO A 189 9.45 22.12 -6.72
C PRO A 189 10.63 21.83 -5.77
N LEU A 190 10.37 21.17 -4.65
CA LEU A 190 11.42 20.75 -3.69
C LEU A 190 12.19 19.51 -4.18
N TYR A 191 11.72 18.89 -5.25
CA TYR A 191 12.25 17.67 -5.83
C TYR A 191 12.68 17.89 -7.27
N ASP A 192 13.44 16.97 -7.83
CA ASP A 192 13.85 17.01 -9.24
C ASP A 192 12.63 17.02 -10.17
N LYS A 193 12.81 17.63 -11.36
CA LYS A 193 11.71 17.86 -12.33
C LYS A 193 10.90 16.62 -12.70
N ASP A 194 11.53 15.44 -12.65
CA ASP A 194 10.90 14.17 -13.01
C ASP A 194 10.31 13.44 -11.80
N CYS A 195 10.37 14.04 -10.61
CA CYS A 195 9.81 13.47 -9.41
C CYS A 195 8.33 13.87 -9.22
N CYS A 196 7.53 12.95 -8.73
CA CYS A 196 6.19 13.27 -8.24
C CYS A 196 6.27 13.98 -6.87
N SER A 197 5.20 14.68 -6.51
CA SER A 197 5.05 15.19 -5.14
C SER A 197 5.21 14.06 -4.11
N PRO A 198 5.78 14.35 -2.92
CA PRO A 198 5.84 13.38 -1.82
C PRO A 198 4.47 13.13 -1.17
N VAL A 199 3.45 13.89 -1.57
CA VAL A 199 2.06 13.72 -1.13
C VAL A 199 1.27 13.03 -2.23
N GLY A 200 0.87 11.78 -1.95
CA GLY A 200 0.01 10.97 -2.81
C GLY A 200 -1.39 10.80 -2.21
N ALA A 201 -2.21 10.01 -2.86
CA ALA A 201 -3.57 9.72 -2.42
C ALA A 201 -3.88 8.21 -2.44
N VAL A 202 -4.65 7.74 -1.45
CA VAL A 202 -5.31 6.43 -1.53
C VAL A 202 -6.55 6.58 -2.38
N VAL A 203 -6.62 5.84 -3.49
CA VAL A 203 -7.73 5.91 -4.46
C VAL A 203 -8.21 4.50 -4.81
N GLY A 204 -9.30 4.08 -4.18
CA GLY A 204 -10.04 2.87 -4.54
C GLY A 204 -11.10 3.16 -5.61
N CYS A 205 -11.20 2.29 -6.61
CA CYS A 205 -12.23 2.41 -7.64
C CYS A 205 -12.62 1.02 -8.16
N THR A 206 -13.89 0.84 -8.44
CA THR A 206 -14.45 -0.40 -8.99
C THR A 206 -15.07 -0.20 -10.38
N GLU A 207 -15.15 1.05 -10.87
CA GLU A 207 -15.75 1.42 -12.13
C GLU A 207 -14.78 2.25 -12.98
N GLU A 208 -14.65 1.89 -14.27
CA GLU A 208 -13.68 2.52 -15.18
C GLU A 208 -13.97 4.01 -15.42
N ALA A 209 -15.24 4.39 -15.56
CA ALA A 209 -15.61 5.80 -15.77
C ALA A 209 -15.18 6.69 -14.58
N ASN A 210 -15.35 6.19 -13.36
CA ASN A 210 -14.90 6.87 -12.15
C ASN A 210 -13.38 6.92 -12.07
N ALA A 211 -12.67 5.87 -12.50
CA ALA A 211 -11.21 5.85 -12.56
C ALA A 211 -10.66 6.92 -13.51
N GLN A 212 -11.25 7.04 -14.70
CA GLN A 212 -10.88 8.08 -15.68
C GLN A 212 -11.12 9.49 -15.12
N ALA A 213 -12.28 9.71 -14.49
CA ALA A 213 -12.61 11.00 -13.88
C ALA A 213 -11.62 11.38 -12.76
N LEU A 214 -11.30 10.44 -11.87
CA LEU A 214 -10.34 10.64 -10.78
C LEU A 214 -8.93 10.93 -11.32
N ARG A 215 -8.44 10.16 -12.28
CA ARG A 215 -7.11 10.40 -12.85
C ARG A 215 -7.02 11.74 -13.57
N LYS A 216 -8.09 12.13 -14.30
CA LYS A 216 -8.18 13.44 -14.95
C LYS A 216 -8.22 14.60 -13.96
N ALA A 217 -8.91 14.45 -12.84
CA ALA A 217 -9.00 15.48 -11.80
C ALA A 217 -7.67 15.67 -11.04
N TYR A 218 -6.84 14.62 -10.92
CA TYR A 218 -5.60 14.63 -10.13
C TYR A 218 -4.42 14.10 -10.95
N PRO A 219 -4.03 14.77 -12.06
CA PRO A 219 -3.07 14.25 -13.03
C PRO A 219 -1.66 14.05 -12.47
N ASP A 220 -1.25 14.87 -11.49
CA ASP A 220 0.10 14.87 -10.92
C ASP A 220 0.22 14.10 -9.58
N VAL A 221 -0.89 13.56 -9.06
CA VAL A 221 -0.91 12.87 -7.77
C VAL A 221 -0.61 11.38 -7.94
N PHE A 222 0.41 10.88 -7.26
CA PHE A 222 0.73 9.45 -7.24
C PHE A 222 -0.33 8.69 -6.42
N PHE A 223 -0.90 7.61 -6.96
CA PHE A 223 -1.98 6.88 -6.29
C PHE A 223 -1.50 5.58 -5.66
N LEU A 224 -1.97 5.31 -4.44
CA LEU A 224 -2.02 3.98 -3.84
C LEU A 224 -3.41 3.42 -4.12
N ILE A 225 -3.48 2.37 -4.92
CA ILE A 225 -4.72 1.78 -5.44
C ILE A 225 -4.97 0.46 -4.69
N PRO A 226 -5.90 0.42 -3.72
CA PRO A 226 -6.24 -0.79 -2.97
C PRO A 226 -7.19 -1.71 -3.74
N GLY A 227 -7.27 -2.98 -3.32
CA GLY A 227 -8.36 -3.90 -3.67
C GLY A 227 -8.19 -4.71 -4.95
N TYR A 228 -7.00 -4.71 -5.57
CA TYR A 228 -6.74 -5.55 -6.73
C TYR A 228 -6.72 -7.05 -6.37
N GLY A 229 -7.45 -7.85 -7.14
CA GLY A 229 -7.48 -9.32 -7.05
C GLY A 229 -8.37 -9.91 -5.95
N ALA A 230 -8.78 -9.15 -4.93
CA ALA A 230 -9.63 -9.68 -3.84
C ALA A 230 -11.11 -9.27 -3.95
N GLN A 231 -11.40 -8.16 -4.63
CA GLN A 231 -12.74 -7.57 -4.75
C GLN A 231 -13.17 -7.38 -6.21
N GLY A 232 -12.61 -8.15 -7.16
CA GLY A 232 -12.96 -8.08 -8.56
C GLY A 232 -12.48 -6.81 -9.28
N GLY A 233 -11.49 -6.10 -8.71
CA GLY A 233 -10.83 -4.98 -9.36
C GLY A 233 -10.13 -5.47 -10.62
N GLN A 234 -10.57 -4.98 -11.79
CA GLN A 234 -9.98 -5.33 -13.06
C GLN A 234 -8.63 -4.61 -13.22
N ALA A 235 -7.64 -5.29 -13.77
CA ALA A 235 -6.32 -4.72 -14.05
C ALA A 235 -6.42 -3.44 -14.91
N ARG A 236 -7.40 -3.37 -15.81
CA ARG A 236 -7.69 -2.20 -16.64
C ARG A 236 -8.07 -0.96 -15.81
N ILE A 237 -8.92 -1.09 -14.79
CA ILE A 237 -9.29 0.02 -13.91
C ILE A 237 -8.05 0.51 -13.14
N ALA A 238 -7.25 -0.42 -12.63
CA ALA A 238 -6.00 -0.10 -11.96
C ALA A 238 -5.02 0.61 -12.90
N ALA A 239 -4.87 0.13 -14.14
CA ALA A 239 -4.03 0.76 -15.16
C ALA A 239 -4.50 2.18 -15.48
N THR A 240 -5.80 2.41 -15.62
CA THR A 240 -6.40 3.76 -15.83
C THR A 240 -6.06 4.70 -14.68
N LEU A 241 -6.16 4.24 -13.43
CA LEU A 241 -5.81 5.03 -12.25
C LEU A 241 -4.30 5.33 -12.17
N LEU A 242 -3.44 4.46 -12.66
CA LEU A 242 -2.00 4.71 -12.69
C LEU A 242 -1.67 5.95 -13.53
N GLY A 243 -2.18 6.03 -14.76
CA GLY A 243 -1.92 7.14 -15.67
C GLY A 243 -0.42 7.46 -15.82
N GLU A 244 -0.10 8.66 -16.27
CA GLU A 244 1.30 9.13 -16.42
C GLU A 244 1.96 9.47 -15.08
N ALA A 245 1.20 10.00 -14.11
CA ALA A 245 1.72 10.33 -12.77
C ALA A 245 2.24 9.10 -12.03
N GLY A 246 1.75 7.94 -12.43
CA GLY A 246 2.07 6.68 -11.77
C GLY A 246 1.24 6.41 -10.53
N GLY A 247 1.55 5.29 -9.93
CA GLY A 247 0.89 4.78 -8.74
C GLY A 247 1.43 3.41 -8.39
N THR A 248 0.86 2.85 -7.35
CA THR A 248 1.11 1.47 -6.96
C THR A 248 -0.20 0.76 -6.64
N VAL A 249 -0.31 -0.51 -7.02
CA VAL A 249 -1.55 -1.30 -6.95
C VAL A 249 -1.39 -2.38 -5.90
N ASN A 250 -2.12 -2.26 -4.81
CA ASN A 250 -2.00 -3.19 -3.68
C ASN A 250 -2.81 -4.46 -3.88
N SER A 251 -2.13 -5.60 -3.76
CA SER A 251 -2.72 -6.93 -3.63
C SER A 251 -2.20 -7.61 -2.36
N SER A 252 -3.10 -8.02 -1.48
CA SER A 252 -2.77 -8.71 -0.22
C SER A 252 -3.26 -10.16 -0.26
N ARG A 253 -4.54 -10.43 -0.02
CA ARG A 253 -5.09 -11.79 0.04
C ARG A 253 -4.88 -12.59 -1.25
N GLY A 254 -4.93 -11.93 -2.42
CA GLY A 254 -4.67 -12.57 -3.71
C GLY A 254 -3.28 -13.19 -3.79
N ILE A 255 -2.32 -12.61 -3.08
CA ILE A 255 -0.93 -13.07 -2.99
C ILE A 255 -0.74 -13.99 -1.76
N LEU A 256 -1.07 -13.50 -0.58
CA LEU A 256 -0.80 -14.21 0.68
C LEU A 256 -1.57 -15.54 0.81
N CYS A 257 -2.75 -15.65 0.21
CA CYS A 257 -3.57 -16.86 0.23
C CYS A 257 -3.53 -17.65 -1.09
N ALA A 258 -2.59 -17.36 -2.00
CA ALA A 258 -2.53 -17.98 -3.33
C ALA A 258 -2.40 -19.50 -3.25
N TRP A 259 -1.69 -20.03 -2.25
CA TRP A 259 -1.52 -21.46 -2.00
C TRP A 259 -2.85 -22.22 -1.91
N LYS A 260 -3.94 -21.56 -1.51
CA LYS A 260 -5.28 -22.18 -1.38
C LYS A 260 -5.85 -22.63 -2.72
N LYS A 261 -5.43 -21.96 -3.82
CA LYS A 261 -5.90 -22.21 -5.21
C LYS A 261 -4.80 -22.68 -6.14
N ASP A 262 -3.57 -22.82 -5.66
CA ASP A 262 -2.44 -23.24 -6.47
C ASP A 262 -2.54 -24.74 -6.80
N SER A 263 -2.77 -25.07 -8.07
CA SER A 263 -2.95 -26.45 -8.53
C SER A 263 -1.68 -27.31 -8.33
N SER A 264 -0.51 -26.69 -8.35
CA SER A 264 0.75 -27.41 -8.10
C SER A 264 0.89 -27.90 -6.65
N LEU A 265 0.07 -27.40 -5.75
CA LEU A 265 0.07 -27.76 -4.33
C LEU A 265 -1.12 -28.64 -3.91
N GLU A 266 -1.95 -29.07 -4.85
CA GLU A 266 -3.20 -29.81 -4.57
C GLU A 266 -2.96 -31.10 -3.76
N GLU A 267 -1.99 -31.92 -4.17
CA GLU A 267 -1.65 -33.16 -3.48
C GLU A 267 -1.13 -32.91 -2.05
N LYS A 268 -0.28 -31.90 -1.88
CA LYS A 268 0.25 -31.52 -0.56
C LYS A 268 -0.85 -30.98 0.36
N ARG A 269 -1.78 -30.15 -0.19
CA ARG A 269 -2.95 -29.67 0.56
C ARG A 269 -3.83 -30.84 1.05
N ALA A 270 -4.12 -31.78 0.16
CA ALA A 270 -4.95 -32.94 0.50
C ALA A 270 -4.34 -33.81 1.61
N LYS A 271 -3.02 -33.81 1.74
CA LYS A 271 -2.27 -34.56 2.76
C LYS A 271 -1.88 -33.72 3.99
N ASN A 272 -2.27 -32.45 4.09
CA ASN A 272 -1.82 -31.49 5.10
C ASN A 272 -0.27 -31.47 5.23
N ALA A 273 0.42 -31.48 4.10
CA ALA A 273 1.88 -31.61 4.01
C ALA A 273 2.55 -30.37 3.36
N LEU A 274 1.88 -29.21 3.46
CA LEU A 274 2.45 -27.95 2.98
C LEU A 274 3.60 -27.51 3.89
N THR A 275 4.66 -27.02 3.28
CA THR A 275 5.77 -26.37 3.99
C THR A 275 5.67 -24.86 3.88
N LEU A 276 6.40 -24.12 4.73
CA LEU A 276 6.51 -22.67 4.61
C LEU A 276 7.01 -22.26 3.21
N ASP A 277 8.00 -22.97 2.68
CA ASP A 277 8.53 -22.66 1.34
C ASP A 277 7.48 -22.86 0.23
N ASP A 278 6.64 -23.89 0.30
CA ASP A 278 5.52 -24.06 -0.64
C ASP A 278 4.59 -22.85 -0.66
N VAL A 279 4.24 -22.35 0.52
CA VAL A 279 3.35 -21.18 0.68
C VAL A 279 4.01 -19.91 0.17
N VAL A 280 5.30 -19.71 0.50
CA VAL A 280 6.10 -18.58 0.01
C VAL A 280 6.22 -18.60 -1.51
N GLN A 281 6.58 -19.76 -2.10
CA GLN A 281 6.71 -19.87 -3.57
C GLN A 281 5.38 -19.62 -4.28
N SER A 282 4.27 -20.08 -3.71
CA SER A 282 2.95 -19.80 -4.26
C SER A 282 2.62 -18.30 -4.23
N ALA A 283 2.93 -17.61 -3.13
CA ALA A 283 2.77 -16.17 -3.04
C ALA A 283 3.62 -15.42 -4.07
N LEU A 284 4.87 -15.82 -4.28
CA LEU A 284 5.77 -15.22 -5.26
C LEU A 284 5.31 -15.44 -6.72
N ARG A 285 4.77 -16.61 -7.03
CA ARG A 285 4.13 -16.86 -8.34
C ARG A 285 2.91 -15.98 -8.57
N ALA A 286 2.08 -15.81 -7.53
CA ALA A 286 0.92 -14.93 -7.59
C ALA A 286 1.32 -13.44 -7.75
N ALA A 287 2.39 -13.01 -7.09
CA ALA A 287 2.93 -11.66 -7.26
C ALA A 287 3.44 -11.44 -8.70
N ASP A 288 4.20 -12.38 -9.26
CA ASP A 288 4.68 -12.29 -10.64
C ASP A 288 3.53 -12.27 -11.66
N ALA A 289 2.51 -13.09 -11.46
CA ALA A 289 1.30 -13.10 -12.29
C ALA A 289 0.54 -11.77 -12.21
N ALA A 290 0.36 -11.22 -11.01
CA ALA A 290 -0.30 -9.93 -10.80
C ALA A 290 0.47 -8.77 -11.44
N LYS A 291 1.81 -8.76 -11.32
CA LYS A 291 2.66 -7.79 -12.02
C LYS A 291 2.47 -7.85 -13.53
N LYS A 292 2.52 -9.05 -14.12
CA LYS A 292 2.35 -9.24 -15.57
C LYS A 292 0.98 -8.77 -16.06
N ASP A 293 -0.09 -9.08 -15.31
CA ASP A 293 -1.46 -8.66 -15.60
C ASP A 293 -1.58 -7.13 -15.59
N LEU A 294 -1.03 -6.47 -14.59
CA LEU A 294 -1.02 -5.00 -14.50
C LEU A 294 -0.21 -4.34 -15.62
N LEU A 295 0.95 -4.90 -15.98
CA LEU A 295 1.76 -4.38 -17.09
C LEU A 295 1.07 -4.60 -18.44
N GLY A 296 0.43 -5.76 -18.63
CA GLY A 296 -0.39 -6.04 -19.82
C GLY A 296 -1.52 -5.04 -19.98
N ALA A 297 -2.28 -4.80 -18.90
CA ALA A 297 -3.37 -3.84 -18.90
C ALA A 297 -2.91 -2.40 -19.18
N LYS A 298 -1.72 -2.00 -18.68
CA LYS A 298 -1.13 -0.70 -19.03
C LYS A 298 -0.82 -0.60 -20.52
N ALA A 299 -0.21 -1.61 -21.10
CA ALA A 299 0.12 -1.63 -22.52
C ALA A 299 -1.14 -1.57 -23.41
N GLU A 300 -2.23 -2.24 -23.01
CA GLU A 300 -3.52 -2.21 -23.73
C GLU A 300 -4.15 -0.80 -23.81
N ILE A 301 -3.88 0.07 -22.84
CA ILE A 301 -4.40 1.45 -22.80
C ILE A 301 -3.34 2.49 -23.23
N GLY A 302 -2.18 2.04 -23.73
CA GLY A 302 -1.12 2.91 -24.27
C GLY A 302 -0.27 3.61 -23.22
N LEU A 303 -0.12 3.03 -22.02
CA LEU A 303 0.68 3.56 -20.90
C LEU A 303 1.94 2.73 -20.63
#